data_0173089d225f5b56cef7129ee0c8858b
#
_entry.id   0173089d225f5b56cef7129ee0c8858b
#
_cell.length_a   1.000
_cell.length_b   1.000
_cell.length_c   1.000
_cell.angle_alpha   90.00
_cell.angle_beta   90.00
_cell.angle_gamma   90.00
#
_symmetry.space_group_name_H-M   'P 1'
#
loop_
_entity.id
_entity.type
_entity.pdbx_description
1 polymer ?
#
loop_
_entity_poly.entity_id
_entity_poly.type
_entity_poly.pdbx_seq_one_letter_code
_entity_poly.pdbx_strand_id
1 'polypeptide(L)'
;MPAALLAALLFAISAICGYRNSRQIGGVEANFWRIALAAFCLALWTNIFGSGLFGAAFPLFVASGFFGIGLGDTAYFQALPRLGSRRAVLLVQCFIPLFAILIEWLWLDTKLTGVELICIAVILTGVAIALAPGDHAKIPRRQLWIGILFTAFAGFCSALGSVLSRKAYFVAHNAGEFPDPGTTGYQRVLGGILIPAIILIVVKSRSARTHGGVFEKKTFRVSREKWLRIWPWVFGNSLAGQTLGVTCVQWALEKTPAGIVMAVVATTPIMLLPMTRIVDNEKIGIRSLAGAVIAVGGVIGLTFLR
;
A
#
# COMPACT_ATOMS: atom_id res chain seq x y z
N MET A 1 11.62 -10.69 8.72
CA MET A 1 12.17 -9.34 8.51
C MET A 1 12.61 -9.06 7.07
N PRO A 2 13.44 -9.90 6.37
CA PRO A 2 13.90 -9.58 5.01
C PRO A 2 12.75 -9.32 4.01
N ALA A 3 11.67 -10.10 4.09
CA ALA A 3 10.51 -9.93 3.21
C ALA A 3 9.81 -8.56 3.39
N ALA A 4 9.70 -8.05 4.62
CA ALA A 4 9.11 -6.74 4.88
C ALA A 4 9.99 -5.59 4.35
N LEU A 5 11.32 -5.70 4.47
CA LEU A 5 12.26 -4.74 3.88
C LEU A 5 12.21 -4.76 2.35
N LEU A 6 12.16 -5.97 1.76
CA LEU A 6 12.01 -6.11 0.31
C LEU A 6 10.69 -5.52 -0.17
N ALA A 7 9.60 -5.71 0.59
CA ALA A 7 8.32 -5.08 0.30
C ALA A 7 8.42 -3.55 0.32
N ALA A 8 9.09 -2.96 1.33
CA ALA A 8 9.28 -1.51 1.40
C ALA A 8 10.06 -0.96 0.19
N LEU A 9 11.11 -1.65 -0.25
CA LEU A 9 11.88 -1.30 -1.44
C LEU A 9 11.03 -1.41 -2.72
N LEU A 10 10.29 -2.50 -2.88
CA LEU A 10 9.43 -2.73 -4.02
C LEU A 10 8.30 -1.69 -4.09
N PHE A 11 7.71 -1.32 -2.96
CA PHE A 11 6.72 -0.24 -2.90
C PHE A 11 7.31 1.12 -3.24
N ALA A 12 8.58 1.39 -2.91
CA ALA A 12 9.25 2.61 -3.34
C ALA A 12 9.44 2.66 -4.86
N ILE A 13 9.84 1.56 -5.50
CA ILE A 13 9.91 1.43 -6.96
C ILE A 13 8.52 1.64 -7.59
N SER A 14 7.51 0.97 -7.03
CA SER A 14 6.12 1.09 -7.45
C SER A 14 5.63 2.54 -7.37
N ALA A 15 5.99 3.29 -6.34
CA ALA A 15 5.61 4.68 -6.17
C ALA A 15 6.13 5.58 -7.30
N ILE A 16 7.38 5.38 -7.75
CA ILE A 16 7.95 6.11 -8.90
C ILE A 16 7.18 5.80 -10.18
N CYS A 17 6.97 4.52 -10.47
CA CYS A 17 6.22 4.08 -11.64
C CYS A 17 4.77 4.60 -11.59
N GLY A 18 4.14 4.53 -10.41
CA GLY A 18 2.79 4.99 -10.15
C GLY A 18 2.62 6.50 -10.33
N TYR A 19 3.58 7.30 -9.91
CA TYR A 19 3.60 8.73 -10.14
C TYR A 19 3.61 9.08 -11.64
N ARG A 20 4.46 8.41 -12.41
CA ARG A 20 4.58 8.64 -13.85
C ARG A 20 3.35 8.20 -14.63
N ASN A 21 2.76 7.05 -14.31
CA ASN A 21 1.57 6.58 -15.01
C ASN A 21 0.33 7.39 -14.62
N SER A 22 0.16 7.75 -13.35
CA SER A 22 -1.00 8.54 -12.88
C SER A 22 -1.07 9.94 -13.48
N ARG A 23 0.06 10.56 -13.78
CA ARG A 23 0.12 11.85 -14.49
C ARG A 23 -0.35 11.76 -15.94
N GLN A 24 -0.30 10.57 -16.54
CA GLN A 24 -0.61 10.38 -17.97
C GLN A 24 -2.04 9.89 -18.21
N ILE A 25 -2.57 9.03 -17.30
CA ILE A 25 -3.91 8.41 -17.45
C ILE A 25 -4.86 8.73 -16.29
N GLY A 26 -4.40 9.52 -15.31
CA GLY A 26 -5.18 9.81 -14.11
C GLY A 26 -5.03 8.75 -13.02
N GLY A 27 -5.21 9.16 -11.75
CA GLY A 27 -4.96 8.27 -10.61
C GLY A 27 -5.90 7.07 -10.51
N VAL A 28 -7.19 7.25 -10.81
CA VAL A 28 -8.20 6.18 -10.74
C VAL A 28 -7.91 5.09 -11.76
N GLU A 29 -7.65 5.46 -13.01
CA GLU A 29 -7.36 4.51 -14.08
C GLU A 29 -6.00 3.84 -13.88
N ALA A 30 -4.99 4.58 -13.46
CA ALA A 30 -3.67 4.05 -13.12
C ALA A 30 -3.75 3.00 -11.98
N ASN A 31 -4.54 3.27 -10.94
CA ASN A 31 -4.74 2.33 -9.84
C ASN A 31 -5.47 1.07 -10.29
N PHE A 32 -6.53 1.20 -11.10
CA PHE A 32 -7.25 0.04 -11.64
C PHE A 32 -6.33 -0.87 -12.47
N TRP A 33 -5.59 -0.31 -13.43
CA TRP A 33 -4.70 -1.10 -14.29
C TRP A 33 -3.56 -1.76 -13.50
N ARG A 34 -3.03 -1.07 -12.49
CA ARG A 34 -2.05 -1.64 -11.57
C ARG A 34 -2.57 -2.92 -10.91
N ILE A 35 -3.78 -2.88 -10.37
CA ILE A 35 -4.40 -4.00 -9.65
C ILE A 35 -4.84 -5.10 -10.63
N ALA A 36 -5.42 -4.74 -11.78
CA ALA A 36 -5.88 -5.70 -12.79
C ALA A 36 -4.71 -6.51 -13.37
N LEU A 37 -3.59 -5.85 -13.69
CA LEU A 37 -2.40 -6.54 -14.18
C LEU A 37 -1.76 -7.43 -13.10
N ALA A 38 -1.75 -6.98 -11.84
CA ALA A 38 -1.28 -7.81 -10.74
C ALA A 38 -2.18 -9.04 -10.53
N ALA A 39 -3.50 -8.87 -10.63
CA ALA A 39 -4.43 -10.00 -10.59
C ALA A 39 -4.13 -11.03 -11.69
N PHE A 40 -3.83 -10.57 -12.90
CA PHE A 40 -3.43 -11.45 -14.01
C PHE A 40 -2.10 -12.18 -13.73
N CYS A 41 -1.05 -11.46 -13.29
CA CYS A 41 0.25 -12.06 -13.00
C CYS A 41 0.16 -13.08 -11.85
N LEU A 42 -0.56 -12.73 -10.78
CA LEU A 42 -0.74 -13.61 -9.61
C LEU A 42 -1.68 -14.78 -9.93
N ALA A 43 -2.66 -14.61 -10.83
CA ALA A 43 -3.47 -15.72 -11.35
C ALA A 43 -2.60 -16.76 -12.05
N LEU A 44 -1.68 -16.31 -12.92
CA LEU A 44 -0.72 -17.20 -13.57
C LEU A 44 0.15 -17.92 -12.54
N TRP A 45 0.68 -17.20 -11.56
CA TRP A 45 1.47 -17.81 -10.48
C TRP A 45 0.68 -18.89 -9.75
N THR A 46 -0.53 -18.56 -9.29
CA THR A 46 -1.39 -19.46 -8.50
C THR A 46 -1.74 -20.74 -9.26
N ASN A 47 -1.96 -20.64 -10.58
CA ASN A 47 -2.33 -21.80 -11.40
C ASN A 47 -1.12 -22.66 -11.83
N ILE A 48 0.10 -22.08 -11.90
CA ILE A 48 1.28 -22.81 -12.38
C ILE A 48 2.12 -23.34 -11.20
N PHE A 49 2.30 -22.53 -10.17
CA PHE A 49 3.22 -22.78 -9.06
C PHE A 49 2.54 -22.78 -7.69
N GLY A 50 1.31 -22.26 -7.61
CA GLY A 50 0.64 -22.01 -6.35
C GLY A 50 -0.03 -23.25 -5.76
N SER A 51 -0.48 -23.11 -4.51
CA SER A 51 -1.18 -24.13 -3.72
C SER A 51 -2.69 -24.28 -4.06
N GLY A 52 -3.16 -23.63 -5.13
CA GLY A 52 -4.58 -23.62 -5.53
C GLY A 52 -5.33 -22.39 -5.02
N LEU A 53 -6.41 -22.02 -5.75
CA LEU A 53 -7.13 -20.79 -5.46
C LEU A 53 -7.96 -20.84 -4.19
N PHE A 54 -8.57 -21.98 -3.88
CA PHE A 54 -9.52 -22.13 -2.79
C PHE A 54 -8.90 -22.89 -1.63
N GLY A 55 -9.29 -22.52 -0.40
CA GLY A 55 -8.90 -23.17 0.84
C GLY A 55 -9.73 -22.61 1.99
N ALA A 56 -9.57 -23.15 3.19
CA ALA A 56 -10.34 -22.78 4.38
C ALA A 56 -10.22 -21.27 4.71
N ALA A 57 -9.09 -20.65 4.40
CA ALA A 57 -8.83 -19.24 4.67
C ALA A 57 -9.16 -18.30 3.50
N PHE A 58 -9.61 -18.80 2.34
CA PHE A 58 -9.92 -17.98 1.16
C PHE A 58 -10.80 -16.74 1.46
N PRO A 59 -11.95 -16.87 2.18
CA PRO A 59 -12.80 -15.72 2.45
C PRO A 59 -12.10 -14.62 3.25
N LEU A 60 -11.20 -15.00 4.17
CA LEU A 60 -10.45 -14.05 5.00
C LEU A 60 -9.39 -13.30 4.19
N PHE A 61 -8.70 -13.96 3.26
CA PHE A 61 -7.75 -13.30 2.37
C PHE A 61 -8.46 -12.34 1.41
N VAL A 62 -9.62 -12.73 0.86
CA VAL A 62 -10.44 -11.83 0.03
C VAL A 62 -10.94 -10.64 0.84
N ALA A 63 -11.47 -10.84 2.05
CA ALA A 63 -11.87 -9.76 2.95
C ALA A 63 -10.69 -8.83 3.29
N SER A 64 -9.51 -9.40 3.55
CA SER A 64 -8.27 -8.64 3.77
C SER A 64 -7.97 -7.67 2.62
N GLY A 65 -8.13 -8.10 1.39
CA GLY A 65 -7.95 -7.26 0.21
C GLY A 65 -9.02 -6.20 0.05
N PHE A 66 -10.29 -6.57 0.29
CA PHE A 66 -11.41 -5.65 0.25
C PHE A 66 -11.22 -4.46 1.22
N PHE A 67 -10.85 -4.74 2.47
CA PHE A 67 -10.58 -3.68 3.44
C PHE A 67 -9.28 -2.95 3.13
N GLY A 68 -8.15 -3.67 2.99
CA GLY A 68 -6.83 -3.05 2.89
C GLY A 68 -6.61 -2.31 1.58
N ILE A 69 -6.84 -2.96 0.44
CA ILE A 69 -6.62 -2.40 -0.90
C ILE A 69 -7.86 -1.64 -1.37
N GLY A 70 -9.05 -2.23 -1.23
CA GLY A 70 -10.29 -1.64 -1.73
C GLY A 70 -10.66 -0.36 -0.98
N LEU A 71 -11.02 -0.46 0.30
CA LEU A 71 -11.45 0.68 1.12
C LEU A 71 -10.27 1.57 1.53
N GLY A 72 -9.15 0.97 1.94
CA GLY A 72 -7.99 1.70 2.43
C GLY A 72 -7.41 2.64 1.39
N ASP A 73 -7.09 2.15 0.19
CA ASP A 73 -6.57 2.99 -0.90
C ASP A 73 -7.60 4.06 -1.32
N THR A 74 -8.88 3.71 -1.39
CA THR A 74 -9.94 4.66 -1.75
C THR A 74 -10.00 5.84 -0.76
N ALA A 75 -9.98 5.56 0.53
CA ALA A 75 -9.97 6.59 1.56
C ALA A 75 -8.68 7.44 1.51
N TYR A 76 -7.54 6.81 1.28
CA TYR A 76 -6.26 7.49 1.09
C TYR A 76 -6.31 8.48 -0.08
N PHE A 77 -6.86 8.08 -1.23
CA PHE A 77 -7.03 8.97 -2.37
C PHE A 77 -7.95 10.18 -2.07
N GLN A 78 -8.90 10.05 -1.14
CA GLN A 78 -9.72 11.18 -0.69
C GLN A 78 -8.95 12.12 0.25
N ALA A 79 -7.95 11.65 0.95
CA ALA A 79 -7.11 12.47 1.82
C ALA A 79 -6.09 13.33 1.03
N LEU A 80 -5.57 12.79 -0.09
CA LEU A 80 -4.50 13.41 -0.88
C LEU A 80 -4.80 14.87 -1.30
N PRO A 81 -5.96 15.21 -1.90
CA PRO A 81 -6.24 16.58 -2.32
C PRO A 81 -6.45 17.54 -1.15
N ARG A 82 -6.75 17.04 0.04
CA ARG A 82 -7.04 17.84 1.25
C ARG A 82 -5.79 18.16 2.06
N LEU A 83 -4.89 17.21 2.18
CA LEU A 83 -3.67 17.32 3.01
C LEU A 83 -2.41 17.61 2.20
N GLY A 84 -2.44 17.33 0.89
CA GLY A 84 -1.25 17.19 0.07
C GLY A 84 -0.57 15.84 0.28
N SER A 85 0.21 15.41 -0.73
CA SER A 85 0.80 14.07 -0.75
C SER A 85 1.68 13.78 0.46
N ARG A 86 2.56 14.70 0.84
CA ARG A 86 3.54 14.51 1.91
C ARG A 86 2.88 14.27 3.28
N ARG A 87 1.86 15.09 3.64
CA ARG A 87 1.15 14.93 4.92
C ARG A 87 0.26 13.68 4.93
N ALA A 88 -0.42 13.38 3.81
CA ALA A 88 -1.26 12.21 3.70
C ALA A 88 -0.44 10.91 3.82
N VAL A 89 0.71 10.81 3.12
CA VAL A 89 1.62 9.65 3.24
C VAL A 89 2.14 9.52 4.66
N LEU A 90 2.61 10.62 5.27
CA LEU A 90 3.10 10.59 6.64
C LEU A 90 2.07 10.02 7.61
N LEU A 91 0.86 10.59 7.60
CA LEU A 91 -0.18 10.19 8.54
C LEU A 91 -0.62 8.74 8.32
N VAL A 92 -0.85 8.31 7.07
CA VAL A 92 -1.28 6.93 6.82
C VAL A 92 -0.21 5.92 7.22
N GLN A 93 1.06 6.21 6.94
CA GLN A 93 2.17 5.32 7.31
C GLN A 93 2.40 5.22 8.82
N CYS A 94 2.05 6.25 9.59
CA CYS A 94 2.05 6.18 11.04
C CYS A 94 0.80 5.46 11.58
N PHE A 95 -0.37 5.67 11.01
CA PHE A 95 -1.60 5.06 11.49
C PHE A 95 -1.67 3.56 11.25
N ILE A 96 -1.17 3.05 10.11
CA ILE A 96 -1.25 1.62 9.78
C ILE A 96 -0.61 0.74 10.87
N PRO A 97 0.67 0.91 11.27
CA PRO A 97 1.25 0.06 12.31
C PRO A 97 0.59 0.24 13.68
N LEU A 98 0.18 1.45 14.04
CA LEU A 98 -0.51 1.69 15.31
C LEU A 98 -1.83 0.94 15.39
N PHE A 99 -2.67 1.04 14.36
CA PHE A 99 -3.92 0.27 14.29
C PHE A 99 -3.67 -1.23 14.17
N ALA A 100 -2.63 -1.67 13.45
CA ALA A 100 -2.31 -3.09 13.33
C ALA A 100 -1.95 -3.69 14.71
N ILE A 101 -1.12 -3.01 15.50
CA ILE A 101 -0.78 -3.42 16.87
C ILE A 101 -2.04 -3.50 17.73
N LEU A 102 -2.89 -2.48 17.68
CA LEU A 102 -4.11 -2.42 18.48
C LEU A 102 -5.08 -3.56 18.11
N ILE A 103 -5.32 -3.78 16.82
CA ILE A 103 -6.25 -4.82 16.34
C ILE A 103 -5.69 -6.22 16.63
N GLU A 104 -4.39 -6.46 16.44
CA GLU A 104 -3.75 -7.75 16.78
C GLU A 104 -3.81 -8.04 18.27
N TRP A 105 -3.57 -7.03 19.11
CA TRP A 105 -3.67 -7.18 20.54
C TRP A 105 -5.08 -7.52 20.99
N LEU A 106 -6.10 -6.82 20.47
CA LEU A 106 -7.49 -7.03 20.84
C LEU A 106 -8.11 -8.31 20.27
N TRP A 107 -7.69 -8.74 19.08
CA TRP A 107 -8.35 -9.83 18.34
C TRP A 107 -7.55 -11.13 18.29
N LEU A 108 -6.22 -11.05 18.22
CA LEU A 108 -5.34 -12.20 18.13
C LEU A 108 -4.55 -12.45 19.43
N ASP A 109 -4.80 -11.66 20.48
CA ASP A 109 -4.05 -11.67 21.75
C ASP A 109 -2.51 -11.63 21.56
N THR A 110 -2.06 -11.02 20.44
CA THR A 110 -0.64 -10.89 20.14
C THR A 110 -0.02 -9.83 21.01
N LYS A 111 0.86 -10.23 21.93
CA LYS A 111 1.60 -9.31 22.81
C LYS A 111 2.97 -9.02 22.23
N LEU A 112 3.24 -7.75 22.00
CA LEU A 112 4.58 -7.27 21.66
C LEU A 112 5.37 -6.99 22.92
N THR A 113 6.66 -7.27 22.90
CA THR A 113 7.57 -6.91 23.99
C THR A 113 7.78 -5.40 24.06
N GLY A 114 8.12 -4.87 25.25
CA GLY A 114 8.40 -3.45 25.40
C GLY A 114 9.51 -2.96 24.47
N VAL A 115 10.51 -3.79 24.20
CA VAL A 115 11.62 -3.46 23.29
C VAL A 115 11.14 -3.38 21.84
N GLU A 116 10.27 -4.29 21.39
CA GLU A 116 9.66 -4.23 20.06
C GLU A 116 8.84 -2.94 19.87
N LEU A 117 8.06 -2.53 20.90
CA LEU A 117 7.31 -1.29 20.89
C LEU A 117 8.22 -0.05 20.79
N ILE A 118 9.34 -0.04 21.53
CA ILE A 118 10.34 1.03 21.45
C ILE A 118 10.93 1.09 20.04
N CYS A 119 11.33 -0.03 19.46
CA CYS A 119 11.86 -0.06 18.08
C CYS A 119 10.84 0.46 17.07
N ILE A 120 9.57 0.08 17.19
CA ILE A 120 8.48 0.60 16.35
C ILE A 120 8.34 2.11 16.51
N ALA A 121 8.34 2.62 17.75
CA ALA A 121 8.27 4.05 18.01
C ALA A 121 9.45 4.81 17.40
N VAL A 122 10.67 4.26 17.45
CA VAL A 122 11.87 4.81 16.80
C VAL A 122 11.69 4.85 15.29
N ILE A 123 11.20 3.77 14.66
CA ILE A 123 10.93 3.74 13.21
C ILE A 123 9.93 4.83 12.83
N LEU A 124 8.78 4.91 13.52
CA LEU A 124 7.74 5.87 13.20
C LEU A 124 8.20 7.31 13.42
N THR A 125 8.99 7.56 14.46
CA THR A 125 9.59 8.87 14.71
C THR A 125 10.57 9.26 13.59
N GLY A 126 11.42 8.34 13.17
CA GLY A 126 12.32 8.56 12.04
C GLY A 126 11.56 8.88 10.74
N VAL A 127 10.51 8.12 10.43
CA VAL A 127 9.64 8.37 9.27
C VAL A 127 8.95 9.74 9.40
N ALA A 128 8.45 10.09 10.58
CA ALA A 128 7.83 11.38 10.85
C ALA A 128 8.79 12.55 10.63
N ILE A 129 10.03 12.45 11.11
CA ILE A 129 11.08 13.46 10.91
C ILE A 129 11.44 13.57 9.42
N ALA A 130 11.61 12.43 8.73
CA ALA A 130 11.98 12.41 7.31
C ALA A 130 10.92 13.05 6.40
N LEU A 131 9.64 12.84 6.71
CA LEU A 131 8.50 13.29 5.89
C LEU A 131 7.88 14.59 6.38
N ALA A 132 8.31 15.12 7.54
CA ALA A 132 7.70 16.33 8.10
C ALA A 132 7.71 17.47 7.07
N PRO A 133 6.56 18.10 6.83
CA PRO A 133 6.43 19.17 5.83
C PRO A 133 7.30 20.37 6.22
N GLY A 134 8.07 20.89 5.25
CA GLY A 134 8.89 22.09 5.43
C GLY A 134 8.10 23.38 5.33
N ASP A 135 7.01 23.40 4.59
CA ASP A 135 6.22 24.60 4.32
C ASP A 135 4.88 24.61 5.04
N HIS A 136 4.53 25.76 5.57
CA HIS A 136 3.27 26.04 6.25
C HIS A 136 2.18 26.41 5.24
N ALA A 137 1.87 25.54 4.27
CA ALA A 137 0.68 25.73 3.48
C ALA A 137 -0.52 25.82 4.44
N LYS A 138 -1.16 27.00 4.49
CA LYS A 138 -2.33 27.26 5.33
C LYS A 138 -3.52 26.48 4.77
N ILE A 139 -3.70 25.24 5.26
CA ILE A 139 -4.88 24.43 4.95
C ILE A 139 -6.03 24.91 5.82
N PRO A 140 -7.22 25.17 5.26
CA PRO A 140 -8.40 25.50 6.08
C PRO A 140 -8.65 24.39 7.12
N ARG A 141 -8.94 24.79 8.36
CA ARG A 141 -9.07 23.87 9.50
C ARG A 141 -10.05 22.72 9.23
N ARG A 142 -11.16 23.00 8.54
CA ARG A 142 -12.16 21.98 8.15
C ARG A 142 -11.55 20.93 7.19
N GLN A 143 -10.81 21.37 6.18
CA GLN A 143 -10.17 20.45 5.22
C GLN A 143 -9.06 19.62 5.88
N LEU A 144 -8.32 20.22 6.84
CA LEU A 144 -7.31 19.52 7.61
C LEU A 144 -7.94 18.36 8.41
N TRP A 145 -8.98 18.61 9.19
CA TRP A 145 -9.63 17.57 9.97
C TRP A 145 -10.28 16.49 9.12
N ILE A 146 -10.96 16.85 8.03
CA ILE A 146 -11.54 15.87 7.09
C ILE A 146 -10.43 15.02 6.47
N GLY A 147 -9.31 15.62 6.10
CA GLY A 147 -8.16 14.90 5.56
C GLY A 147 -7.53 13.93 6.58
N ILE A 148 -7.39 14.35 7.84
CA ILE A 148 -6.90 13.48 8.93
C ILE A 148 -7.86 12.31 9.15
N LEU A 149 -9.17 12.53 9.16
CA LEU A 149 -10.16 11.45 9.31
C LEU A 149 -10.07 10.43 8.16
N PHE A 150 -9.92 10.90 6.92
CA PHE A 150 -9.72 9.99 5.78
C PHE A 150 -8.41 9.20 5.86
N THR A 151 -7.32 9.81 6.32
CA THR A 151 -6.05 9.08 6.52
C THR A 151 -6.12 8.10 7.68
N ALA A 152 -6.80 8.45 8.78
CA ALA A 152 -7.01 7.55 9.90
C ALA A 152 -7.87 6.35 9.49
N PHE A 153 -8.96 6.58 8.75
CA PHE A 153 -9.81 5.51 8.20
C PHE A 153 -9.03 4.63 7.20
N ALA A 154 -8.24 5.23 6.32
CA ALA A 154 -7.37 4.50 5.39
C ALA A 154 -6.35 3.63 6.14
N GLY A 155 -5.71 4.19 7.18
CA GLY A 155 -4.78 3.47 8.04
C GLY A 155 -5.46 2.31 8.78
N PHE A 156 -6.65 2.54 9.33
CA PHE A 156 -7.45 1.49 9.98
C PHE A 156 -7.82 0.35 9.02
N CYS A 157 -8.34 0.67 7.83
CA CYS A 157 -8.70 -0.34 6.83
C CYS A 157 -7.47 -1.14 6.36
N SER A 158 -6.34 -0.49 6.14
CA SER A 158 -5.10 -1.16 5.73
C SER A 158 -4.54 -2.05 6.84
N ALA A 159 -4.61 -1.61 8.08
CA ALA A 159 -4.24 -2.38 9.26
C ALA A 159 -5.15 -3.60 9.44
N LEU A 160 -6.47 -3.39 9.39
CA LEU A 160 -7.45 -4.47 9.45
C LEU A 160 -7.21 -5.51 8.36
N GLY A 161 -6.97 -5.06 7.12
CA GLY A 161 -6.60 -5.96 6.02
C GLY A 161 -5.35 -6.79 6.31
N SER A 162 -4.33 -6.20 6.93
CA SER A 162 -3.09 -6.91 7.28
C SER A 162 -3.30 -7.93 8.41
N VAL A 163 -4.07 -7.55 9.44
CA VAL A 163 -4.41 -8.46 10.55
C VAL A 163 -5.33 -9.59 10.08
N LEU A 164 -6.29 -9.30 9.17
CA LEU A 164 -7.11 -10.33 8.51
C LEU A 164 -6.25 -11.34 7.75
N SER A 165 -5.23 -10.88 6.99
CA SER A 165 -4.30 -11.79 6.33
C SER A 165 -3.57 -12.69 7.33
N ARG A 166 -3.11 -12.12 8.45
CA ARG A 166 -2.46 -12.90 9.49
C ARG A 166 -3.41 -13.93 10.13
N LYS A 167 -4.65 -13.51 10.44
CA LYS A 167 -5.70 -14.43 10.92
C LYS A 167 -5.97 -15.55 9.90
N ALA A 168 -5.99 -15.21 8.62
CA ALA A 168 -6.19 -16.17 7.53
C ALA A 168 -5.08 -17.25 7.53
N TYR A 169 -3.81 -16.88 7.72
CA TYR A 169 -2.74 -17.86 7.87
C TYR A 169 -2.95 -18.78 9.07
N PHE A 170 -3.40 -18.27 10.23
CA PHE A 170 -3.71 -19.12 11.36
C PHE A 170 -4.84 -20.12 11.05
N VAL A 171 -5.89 -19.66 10.35
CA VAL A 171 -7.00 -20.54 9.94
C VAL A 171 -6.52 -21.61 8.95
N ALA A 172 -5.70 -21.24 7.95
CA ALA A 172 -5.14 -22.17 6.99
C ALA A 172 -4.27 -23.24 7.67
N HIS A 173 -3.34 -22.82 8.53
CA HIS A 173 -2.44 -23.74 9.24
C HIS A 173 -3.21 -24.70 10.16
N ASN A 174 -4.27 -24.22 10.84
CA ASN A 174 -5.13 -25.06 11.66
C ASN A 174 -5.93 -26.08 10.83
N ALA A 175 -6.19 -25.78 9.55
CA ALA A 175 -6.81 -26.70 8.60
C ALA A 175 -5.79 -27.63 7.91
N GLY A 176 -4.49 -27.55 8.27
CA GLY A 176 -3.43 -28.32 7.63
C GLY A 176 -3.02 -27.79 6.26
N GLU A 177 -3.44 -26.57 5.90
CA GLU A 177 -3.12 -25.92 4.63
C GLU A 177 -1.93 -24.96 4.81
N PHE A 178 -1.01 -24.92 3.84
CA PHE A 178 0.15 -24.04 3.83
C PHE A 178 0.19 -23.25 2.51
N PRO A 179 -0.70 -22.26 2.37
CA PRO A 179 -0.80 -21.50 1.13
C PRO A 179 0.45 -20.65 0.92
N ASP A 180 0.97 -20.66 -0.30
CA ASP A 180 2.13 -19.85 -0.67
C ASP A 180 1.78 -18.33 -0.71
N PRO A 181 2.79 -17.45 -0.48
CA PRO A 181 2.56 -16.01 -0.45
C PRO A 181 2.03 -15.40 -1.75
N GLY A 182 2.30 -16.02 -2.90
CA GLY A 182 1.77 -15.56 -4.19
C GLY A 182 0.29 -15.85 -4.32
N THR A 183 -0.15 -17.04 -3.94
CA THR A 183 -1.58 -17.44 -3.91
C THR A 183 -2.37 -16.57 -2.93
N THR A 184 -1.87 -16.35 -1.71
CA THR A 184 -2.54 -15.47 -0.73
C THR A 184 -2.56 -14.01 -1.19
N GLY A 185 -1.51 -13.56 -1.87
CA GLY A 185 -1.47 -12.27 -2.56
C GLY A 185 -2.55 -12.16 -3.64
N TYR A 186 -2.76 -13.21 -4.44
CA TYR A 186 -3.82 -13.27 -5.45
C TYR A 186 -5.21 -13.17 -4.84
N GLN A 187 -5.51 -13.98 -3.84
CA GLN A 187 -6.79 -13.96 -3.11
C GLN A 187 -7.08 -12.56 -2.54
N ARG A 188 -6.06 -11.90 -2.00
CA ARG A 188 -6.16 -10.54 -1.50
C ARG A 188 -6.42 -9.52 -2.62
N VAL A 189 -5.74 -9.64 -3.75
CA VAL A 189 -5.95 -8.74 -4.92
C VAL A 189 -7.35 -8.90 -5.50
N LEU A 190 -7.92 -10.11 -5.51
CA LEU A 190 -9.31 -10.37 -5.93
C LEU A 190 -10.32 -9.57 -5.09
N GLY A 191 -10.15 -9.55 -3.77
CA GLY A 191 -10.98 -8.71 -2.89
C GLY A 191 -10.74 -7.21 -3.12
N GLY A 192 -9.49 -6.84 -3.33
CA GLY A 192 -9.08 -5.45 -3.49
C GLY A 192 -9.52 -4.77 -4.79
N ILE A 193 -9.71 -5.53 -5.88
CA ILE A 193 -10.08 -4.97 -7.20
C ILE A 193 -11.53 -4.47 -7.26
N LEU A 194 -12.41 -4.98 -6.40
CA LEU A 194 -13.85 -4.72 -6.46
C LEU A 194 -14.17 -3.22 -6.37
N ILE A 195 -13.62 -2.53 -5.37
CA ILE A 195 -13.91 -1.10 -5.16
C ILE A 195 -13.30 -0.20 -6.24
N PRO A 196 -12.03 -0.32 -6.61
CA PRO A 196 -11.46 0.41 -7.74
C PRO A 196 -12.20 0.18 -9.06
N ALA A 197 -12.68 -1.03 -9.32
CA ALA A 197 -13.49 -1.33 -10.51
C ALA A 197 -14.83 -0.58 -10.49
N ILE A 198 -15.55 -0.61 -9.36
CA ILE A 198 -16.81 0.12 -9.19
C ILE A 198 -16.58 1.64 -9.37
N ILE A 199 -15.54 2.19 -8.73
CA ILE A 199 -15.22 3.62 -8.84
C ILE A 199 -14.91 4.00 -10.29
N LEU A 200 -14.12 3.19 -11.00
CA LEU A 200 -13.80 3.43 -12.40
C LEU A 200 -15.07 3.46 -13.26
N ILE A 201 -15.99 2.49 -13.05
CA ILE A 201 -17.27 2.44 -13.76
C ILE A 201 -18.11 3.70 -13.46
N VAL A 202 -18.23 4.08 -12.18
CA VAL A 202 -19.00 5.26 -11.76
C VAL A 202 -18.41 6.55 -12.32
N VAL A 203 -17.10 6.73 -12.27
CA VAL A 203 -16.43 7.92 -12.82
C VAL A 203 -16.64 7.98 -14.33
N LYS A 204 -16.49 6.86 -15.03
CA LYS A 204 -16.72 6.78 -16.49
C LYS A 204 -18.19 7.06 -16.85
N SER A 205 -19.14 6.50 -16.13
CA SER A 205 -20.58 6.70 -16.41
C SER A 205 -21.04 8.14 -16.13
N ARG A 206 -20.52 8.77 -15.06
CA ARG A 206 -20.81 10.19 -14.76
C ARG A 206 -20.22 11.13 -15.82
N SER A 207 -18.97 10.92 -16.22
CA SER A 207 -18.35 11.69 -17.30
C SER A 207 -19.13 11.57 -18.61
N ALA A 208 -19.69 10.39 -18.90
CA ALA A 208 -20.53 10.16 -20.06
C ALA A 208 -21.85 10.97 -20.02
N ARG A 209 -22.44 11.16 -18.84
CA ARG A 209 -23.73 11.88 -18.67
C ARG A 209 -23.59 13.41 -18.66
N THR A 210 -22.48 13.94 -18.15
CA THR A 210 -22.31 15.39 -17.94
C THR A 210 -22.01 16.14 -19.25
N HIS A 211 -21.57 15.47 -20.30
CA HIS A 211 -21.15 16.08 -21.58
C HIS A 211 -22.17 15.84 -22.72
N GLY A 212 -23.47 15.83 -22.42
CA GLY A 212 -24.59 15.99 -23.36
C GLY A 212 -24.32 15.58 -24.82
N GLY A 213 -24.05 14.32 -25.11
CA GLY A 213 -24.04 13.78 -26.47
C GLY A 213 -22.91 14.20 -27.42
N VAL A 214 -22.14 15.24 -27.11
CA VAL A 214 -20.93 15.60 -27.88
C VAL A 214 -19.73 15.10 -27.10
N PHE A 215 -19.52 13.80 -27.13
CA PHE A 215 -18.31 13.21 -26.66
C PHE A 215 -17.16 13.69 -27.54
N GLU A 216 -16.37 14.58 -27.05
CA GLU A 216 -15.01 14.67 -27.57
C GLU A 216 -14.36 13.31 -27.29
N LYS A 217 -14.32 12.47 -28.31
CA LYS A 217 -13.65 11.14 -28.34
C LYS A 217 -12.20 11.18 -27.85
N LYS A 218 -11.71 12.35 -27.51
CA LYS A 218 -10.33 12.66 -27.13
C LYS A 218 -9.95 12.20 -25.71
N THR A 219 -10.91 12.08 -24.78
CA THR A 219 -10.56 11.83 -23.36
C THR A 219 -10.41 10.34 -23.03
N PHE A 220 -10.85 9.41 -23.89
CA PHE A 220 -10.87 7.96 -23.61
C PHE A 220 -10.18 7.05 -24.62
N ARG A 221 -9.71 7.57 -25.75
CA ARG A 221 -8.79 6.84 -26.62
C ARG A 221 -7.36 7.34 -26.35
N VAL A 222 -6.73 6.78 -25.33
CA VAL A 222 -5.26 6.83 -25.29
C VAL A 222 -4.80 6.24 -26.60
N SER A 223 -4.12 7.03 -27.45
CA SER A 223 -3.64 6.51 -28.75
C SER A 223 -2.73 5.32 -28.50
N ARG A 224 -2.67 4.37 -29.44
CA ARG A 224 -1.80 3.19 -29.33
C ARG A 224 -0.36 3.58 -28.99
N GLU A 225 0.14 4.65 -29.58
CA GLU A 225 1.48 5.19 -29.29
C GLU A 225 1.63 5.69 -27.86
N LYS A 226 0.60 6.35 -27.32
CA LYS A 226 0.59 6.81 -25.92
C LYS A 226 0.54 5.63 -24.98
N TRP A 227 -0.25 4.57 -25.28
CA TRP A 227 -0.27 3.33 -24.53
C TRP A 227 1.08 2.62 -24.51
N LEU A 228 1.76 2.48 -25.63
CA LEU A 228 3.09 1.87 -25.71
C LEU A 228 4.12 2.61 -24.87
N ARG A 229 3.99 3.94 -24.74
CA ARG A 229 4.86 4.77 -23.88
C ARG A 229 4.56 4.65 -22.41
N ILE A 230 3.28 4.42 -22.04
CA ILE A 230 2.83 4.33 -20.64
C ILE A 230 2.97 2.91 -20.08
N TRP A 231 2.81 1.90 -20.93
CA TRP A 231 2.77 0.49 -20.55
C TRP A 231 3.95 0.03 -19.67
N PRO A 232 5.20 0.40 -19.92
CA PRO A 232 6.31 0.01 -19.04
C PRO A 232 6.14 0.51 -17.60
N TRP A 233 5.58 1.71 -17.43
CA TRP A 233 5.33 2.29 -16.10
C TRP A 233 4.14 1.62 -15.40
N VAL A 234 3.10 1.24 -16.14
CA VAL A 234 1.97 0.46 -15.59
C VAL A 234 2.46 -0.92 -15.16
N PHE A 235 3.25 -1.58 -16.01
CA PHE A 235 3.83 -2.90 -15.72
C PHE A 235 4.77 -2.83 -14.50
N GLY A 236 5.70 -1.89 -14.48
CA GLY A 236 6.62 -1.70 -13.35
C GLY A 236 5.88 -1.40 -12.03
N ASN A 237 4.85 -0.55 -12.07
CA ASN A 237 4.01 -0.25 -10.91
C ASN A 237 3.23 -1.48 -10.41
N SER A 238 2.67 -2.27 -11.33
CA SER A 238 1.95 -3.50 -11.00
C SER A 238 2.88 -4.56 -10.43
N LEU A 239 3.98 -4.84 -11.13
CA LEU A 239 4.92 -5.89 -10.76
C LEU A 239 5.59 -5.60 -9.41
N ALA A 240 6.15 -4.40 -9.24
CA ALA A 240 6.81 -4.03 -8.00
C ALA A 240 5.81 -3.82 -6.85
N GLY A 241 4.64 -3.20 -7.10
CA GLY A 241 3.67 -2.89 -6.05
C GLY A 241 2.80 -4.08 -5.67
N GLN A 242 1.79 -4.32 -6.49
CA GLN A 242 0.71 -5.25 -6.14
C GLN A 242 1.05 -6.72 -6.39
N THR A 243 2.03 -7.04 -7.25
CA THR A 243 2.46 -8.42 -7.46
C THR A 243 3.51 -8.81 -6.43
N LEU A 244 4.76 -8.36 -6.60
CA LEU A 244 5.87 -8.77 -5.74
C LEU A 244 5.81 -8.11 -4.35
N GLY A 245 5.46 -6.82 -4.26
CA GLY A 245 5.40 -6.11 -2.99
C GLY A 245 4.35 -6.71 -2.05
N VAL A 246 3.12 -6.96 -2.56
CA VAL A 246 2.07 -7.62 -1.76
C VAL A 246 2.45 -9.05 -1.40
N THR A 247 3.04 -9.81 -2.32
CA THR A 247 3.55 -11.17 -2.04
C THR A 247 4.59 -11.16 -0.92
N CYS A 248 5.53 -10.22 -0.92
CA CYS A 248 6.51 -10.06 0.15
C CYS A 248 5.87 -9.68 1.49
N VAL A 249 4.83 -8.83 1.47
CA VAL A 249 4.05 -8.52 2.68
C VAL A 249 3.36 -9.78 3.21
N GLN A 250 2.72 -10.56 2.34
CA GLN A 250 2.07 -11.80 2.74
C GLN A 250 3.09 -12.80 3.34
N TRP A 251 4.23 -12.95 2.71
CA TRP A 251 5.32 -13.76 3.26
C TRP A 251 5.77 -13.30 4.64
N ALA A 252 5.89 -11.99 4.87
CA ALA A 252 6.24 -11.46 6.18
C ALA A 252 5.13 -11.70 7.22
N LEU A 253 3.86 -11.52 6.85
CA LEU A 253 2.70 -11.67 7.73
C LEU A 253 2.45 -13.10 8.18
N GLU A 254 2.89 -14.09 7.40
CA GLU A 254 2.80 -15.51 7.78
C GLU A 254 3.45 -15.79 9.15
N LYS A 255 4.64 -15.21 9.39
CA LYS A 255 5.49 -15.52 10.56
C LYS A 255 5.66 -14.35 11.54
N THR A 256 5.35 -13.13 11.12
CA THR A 256 5.65 -11.91 11.89
C THR A 256 4.36 -11.13 12.20
N PRO A 257 4.20 -10.57 13.43
CA PRO A 257 3.06 -9.72 13.77
C PRO A 257 2.86 -8.57 12.78
N ALA A 258 1.59 -8.27 12.46
CA ALA A 258 1.24 -7.28 11.46
C ALA A 258 1.75 -5.88 11.86
N GLY A 259 1.69 -5.53 13.14
CA GLY A 259 2.23 -4.27 13.65
C GLY A 259 3.71 -4.07 13.32
N ILE A 260 4.53 -5.12 13.46
CA ILE A 260 5.95 -5.09 13.14
C ILE A 260 6.17 -5.01 11.61
N VAL A 261 5.49 -5.86 10.85
CA VAL A 261 5.60 -5.85 9.37
C VAL A 261 5.23 -4.47 8.83
N MET A 262 4.12 -3.90 9.31
CA MET A 262 3.66 -2.59 8.83
C MET A 262 4.58 -1.43 9.28
N ALA A 263 5.22 -1.51 10.46
CA ALA A 263 6.21 -0.53 10.87
C ALA A 263 7.45 -0.54 9.96
N VAL A 264 7.92 -1.73 9.56
CA VAL A 264 9.01 -1.85 8.58
C VAL A 264 8.58 -1.34 7.21
N VAL A 265 7.39 -1.69 6.73
CA VAL A 265 6.84 -1.19 5.45
C VAL A 265 6.64 0.33 5.48
N ALA A 266 6.35 0.93 6.64
CA ALA A 266 6.26 2.39 6.79
C ALA A 266 7.56 3.14 6.46
N THR A 267 8.69 2.45 6.34
CA THR A 267 9.96 3.03 5.85
C THR A 267 10.00 3.21 4.32
N THR A 268 8.98 2.76 3.57
CA THR A 268 8.88 2.92 2.11
C THR A 268 9.24 4.34 1.61
N PRO A 269 8.71 5.44 2.19
CA PRO A 269 9.07 6.78 1.76
C PRO A 269 10.55 7.12 1.96
N ILE A 270 11.21 6.49 2.92
CA ILE A 270 12.64 6.66 3.17
C ILE A 270 13.44 5.96 2.07
N MET A 271 13.03 4.76 1.67
CA MET A 271 13.62 4.03 0.54
C MET A 271 13.44 4.79 -0.79
N LEU A 272 12.39 5.62 -0.89
CA LEU A 272 12.13 6.46 -2.05
C LEU A 272 13.13 7.62 -2.18
N LEU A 273 13.67 8.16 -1.08
CA LEU A 273 14.56 9.34 -1.09
C LEU A 273 15.77 9.19 -2.03
N PRO A 274 16.60 8.12 -1.95
CA PRO A 274 17.71 7.97 -2.87
C PRO A 274 17.26 7.82 -4.33
N MET A 275 16.10 7.21 -4.56
CA MET A 275 15.56 6.99 -5.90
C MET A 275 15.08 8.30 -6.54
N THR A 276 14.39 9.19 -5.81
CA THR A 276 13.97 10.51 -6.33
C THR A 276 15.18 11.41 -6.60
N ARG A 277 16.25 11.27 -5.84
CA ARG A 277 17.50 11.98 -6.14
C ARG A 277 18.10 11.56 -7.48
N ILE A 278 18.08 10.26 -7.80
CA ILE A 278 18.64 9.72 -9.06
C ILE A 278 17.70 10.03 -10.23
N VAL A 279 16.38 9.90 -10.05
CA VAL A 279 15.40 9.97 -11.13
C VAL A 279 14.95 11.40 -11.42
N ASP A 280 14.75 12.22 -10.39
CA ASP A 280 14.17 13.56 -10.46
C ASP A 280 15.15 14.67 -10.05
N ASN A 281 16.42 14.34 -9.73
CA ASN A 281 17.45 15.25 -9.24
C ASN A 281 17.01 16.08 -7.99
N GLU A 282 16.12 15.55 -7.18
CA GLU A 282 15.68 16.22 -5.95
C GLU A 282 16.79 16.25 -4.89
N LYS A 283 16.97 17.41 -4.23
CA LYS A 283 17.93 17.55 -3.13
C LYS A 283 17.33 16.95 -1.86
N ILE A 284 18.01 15.95 -1.30
CA ILE A 284 17.64 15.36 0.00
C ILE A 284 18.07 16.34 1.10
N GLY A 285 17.13 16.84 1.88
CA GLY A 285 17.44 17.71 3.03
C GLY A 285 18.07 16.92 4.18
N ILE A 286 18.91 17.59 4.97
CA ILE A 286 19.57 17.01 6.16
C ILE A 286 18.54 16.39 7.12
N ARG A 287 17.40 17.02 7.29
CA ARG A 287 16.30 16.51 8.11
C ARG A 287 15.77 15.17 7.62
N SER A 288 15.59 14.99 6.31
CA SER A 288 15.15 13.72 5.73
C SER A 288 16.21 12.63 5.91
N LEU A 289 17.49 12.99 5.83
CA LEU A 289 18.60 12.05 6.08
C LEU A 289 18.66 11.63 7.55
N ALA A 290 18.53 12.57 8.49
CA ALA A 290 18.51 12.27 9.93
C ALA A 290 17.34 11.34 10.29
N GLY A 291 16.13 11.63 9.78
CA GLY A 291 14.96 10.77 9.97
C GLY A 291 15.17 9.36 9.39
N ALA A 292 15.82 9.26 8.22
CA ALA A 292 16.15 7.98 7.60
C ALA A 292 17.11 7.15 8.48
N VAL A 293 18.17 7.75 9.03
CA VAL A 293 19.13 7.07 9.93
C VAL A 293 18.42 6.55 11.18
N ILE A 294 17.54 7.36 11.79
CA ILE A 294 16.77 6.96 12.98
C ILE A 294 15.87 5.76 12.65
N ALA A 295 15.11 5.82 11.55
CA ALA A 295 14.22 4.74 11.17
C ALA A 295 14.97 3.44 10.85
N VAL A 296 16.10 3.52 10.15
CA VAL A 296 16.96 2.35 9.86
C VAL A 296 17.50 1.75 11.16
N GLY A 297 17.91 2.57 12.14
CA GLY A 297 18.34 2.11 13.46
C GLY A 297 17.24 1.30 14.17
N GLY A 298 15.99 1.77 14.13
CA GLY A 298 14.84 1.04 14.66
C GLY A 298 14.57 -0.30 13.95
N VAL A 299 14.73 -0.36 12.62
CA VAL A 299 14.58 -1.60 11.84
C VAL A 299 15.69 -2.60 12.20
N ILE A 300 16.93 -2.13 12.32
CA ILE A 300 18.07 -2.95 12.76
C ILE A 300 17.76 -3.52 14.15
N GLY A 301 17.33 -2.69 15.11
CA GLY A 301 16.93 -3.15 16.45
C GLY A 301 15.89 -4.26 16.40
N LEU A 302 14.82 -4.10 15.61
CA LEU A 302 13.81 -5.16 15.41
C LEU A 302 14.37 -6.43 14.78
N THR A 303 15.37 -6.32 13.91
CA THR A 303 15.96 -7.48 13.23
C THR A 303 16.81 -8.33 14.18
N PHE A 304 17.51 -7.69 15.12
CA PHE A 304 18.29 -8.41 16.15
C PHE A 304 17.42 -9.07 17.24
N LEU A 305 16.19 -8.65 17.42
CA LEU A 305 15.25 -9.21 18.38
C LEU A 305 14.51 -10.45 17.84
N ARG A 306 14.60 -10.73 16.56
CA ARG A 306 13.89 -11.78 15.83
C ARG A 306 14.77 -12.48 14.78
#